data_e95269392203cefe8a57210adc746d79
#
_entry.id   e95269392203cefe8a57210adc746d79
#
_cell.length_a   1.000
_cell.length_b   1.000
_cell.length_c   1.000
_cell.angle_alpha   90.00
_cell.angle_beta   90.00
_cell.angle_gamma   90.00
#
_symmetry.space_group_name_H-M   'P 1'
#
loop_
_entity.id
_entity.type
_entity.pdbx_description
1 polymer ?
#
loop_
_entity_poly.entity_id
_entity_poly.type
_entity_poly.pdbx_seq_one_letter_code
_entity_poly.pdbx_strand_id
1 'polypeptide(L)'
;MKNHITTLFLLTLLAAFLVFENANSKTRIVRSVITPTKITIDTSSKNTNSSKTYCIDGIEAFSLEISEDVISDYTKRYALTPSESISLGYLAQDFAQKTLLNQRVKVKEGTKVSNECISATVTLNNIDYKKMLANSGFGIIETKIQNADKFKHNLELARKLNLVVLNHHSNKYHTLDCPYGNIAHDKVLLPKSQLPEDSIPCKFCNTTKHVDRLVKGKDIIEIPNIIQPQLQITKGKISTFITDFTKTLKPINSCSGSGCTRLLYEIDNANSTIDIALYGYREVPEITSALKRAKARGVKIRYVYDSLYDTSRNYYQDNEKILKLASAYKTDKNNSKTSSNKLMHNKFIIFDNNTVYTGSMNLSSTGTSGFDVNNIIVIQSKEIAELYTKEFEQMLLGKFHNEKDTIIAERKYILGNSEIEIYFSPKDKPSTRIIELIKSAKTYIYIPTFLITHNEITSELINAQNRGVDIRIIIDANSVTTKNTKHAQLRKAGIMLKTENYAGKLHAKTMIIDDLYLISGSMNFSNSGDNKNDENVVIIKNEEIAKLHRNFFLYLWTLIPNKYLHKNAKPESKDSIGSCSDGIDNNFNNKTDNEEEYCKI
;
A
#
# COMPACT_ATOMS: atom_id res chain seq x y z
N MET A 1 56.78 -55.52 -16.61
CA MET A 1 56.56 -55.38 -15.14
C MET A 1 56.55 -53.92 -14.61
N LYS A 2 56.87 -52.88 -15.42
CA LYS A 2 56.85 -51.50 -14.92
C LYS A 2 55.50 -50.77 -15.05
N ASN A 3 54.58 -51.27 -15.86
CA ASN A 3 53.30 -50.60 -16.10
C ASN A 3 52.15 -51.05 -15.16
N HIS A 4 52.30 -52.13 -14.41
CA HIS A 4 51.27 -52.58 -13.45
C HIS A 4 51.41 -51.99 -12.06
N ILE A 5 52.59 -51.48 -11.67
CA ILE A 5 52.84 -50.89 -10.37
C ILE A 5 52.29 -49.45 -10.32
N THR A 6 52.36 -48.69 -11.41
CA THR A 6 51.85 -47.31 -11.51
C THR A 6 50.32 -47.26 -11.49
N THR A 7 49.64 -48.23 -12.09
CA THR A 7 48.15 -48.27 -12.11
C THR A 7 47.58 -48.69 -10.73
N LEU A 8 48.30 -49.56 -9.99
CA LEU A 8 47.89 -49.96 -8.65
C LEU A 8 48.08 -48.83 -7.62
N PHE A 9 49.13 -48.01 -7.79
CA PHE A 9 49.36 -46.83 -6.91
C PHE A 9 48.37 -45.69 -7.16
N LEU A 10 47.91 -45.46 -8.42
CA LEU A 10 46.86 -44.52 -8.73
C LEU A 10 45.47 -44.96 -8.22
N LEU A 11 45.18 -46.28 -8.32
CA LEU A 11 43.92 -46.84 -7.80
C LEU A 11 43.86 -46.79 -6.27
N THR A 12 44.99 -47.01 -5.57
CA THR A 12 45.05 -46.88 -4.11
C THR A 12 45.01 -45.44 -3.65
N LEU A 13 45.58 -44.47 -4.40
CA LEU A 13 45.43 -43.04 -4.10
C LEU A 13 43.99 -42.54 -4.38
N LEU A 14 43.33 -43.00 -5.47
CA LEU A 14 41.92 -42.66 -5.73
C LEU A 14 41.00 -43.30 -4.68
N ALA A 15 41.25 -44.54 -4.26
CA ALA A 15 40.50 -45.17 -3.17
C ALA A 15 40.75 -44.51 -1.81
N ALA A 16 41.97 -44.04 -1.55
CA ALA A 16 42.29 -43.25 -0.35
C ALA A 16 41.62 -41.87 -0.38
N PHE A 17 41.54 -41.18 -1.55
CA PHE A 17 40.82 -39.92 -1.70
C PHE A 17 39.31 -40.10 -1.54
N LEU A 18 38.74 -41.17 -2.10
CA LEU A 18 37.31 -41.49 -1.93
C LEU A 18 36.96 -41.94 -0.50
N VAL A 19 37.91 -42.53 0.23
CA VAL A 19 37.75 -42.89 1.65
C VAL A 19 37.96 -41.68 2.56
N PHE A 20 38.81 -40.70 2.18
CA PHE A 20 39.00 -39.46 2.95
C PHE A 20 37.84 -38.49 2.81
N GLU A 21 37.12 -38.43 1.70
CA GLU A 21 35.88 -37.63 1.58
C GLU A 21 34.71 -38.23 2.39
N ASN A 22 34.72 -39.53 2.68
CA ASN A 22 33.66 -40.16 3.47
C ASN A 22 33.94 -40.27 4.97
N ALA A 23 35.13 -39.91 5.46
CA ALA A 23 35.53 -40.16 6.83
C ALA A 23 35.12 -39.13 7.88
N ASN A 24 34.57 -37.94 7.48
CA ASN A 24 34.26 -36.86 8.42
C ASN A 24 32.78 -36.47 8.52
N SER A 25 31.85 -37.11 7.84
CA SER A 25 30.43 -36.83 7.97
C SER A 25 29.73 -37.76 8.98
N LYS A 26 30.01 -37.58 10.27
CA LYS A 26 29.24 -38.26 11.32
C LYS A 26 27.79 -37.78 11.28
N THR A 27 26.85 -38.75 11.20
CA THR A 27 25.43 -38.44 11.36
C THR A 27 25.16 -38.01 12.80
N ARG A 28 24.51 -36.86 12.97
CA ARG A 28 24.20 -36.21 14.26
C ARG A 28 22.71 -35.89 14.34
N ILE A 29 22.15 -35.79 15.54
CA ILE A 29 20.73 -35.50 15.73
C ILE A 29 20.53 -33.98 15.89
N VAL A 30 19.57 -33.43 15.17
CA VAL A 30 19.12 -32.03 15.35
C VAL A 30 18.29 -31.95 16.63
N ARG A 31 18.74 -31.17 17.60
CA ARG A 31 18.08 -31.00 18.90
C ARG A 31 17.10 -29.82 18.94
N SER A 32 17.43 -28.75 18.25
CA SER A 32 16.50 -27.63 18.11
C SER A 32 16.67 -26.96 16.77
N VAL A 33 15.60 -26.32 16.32
CA VAL A 33 15.54 -25.46 15.15
C VAL A 33 15.24 -24.06 15.67
N ILE A 34 16.29 -23.24 15.80
CA ILE A 34 16.21 -21.89 16.36
C ILE A 34 15.52 -20.97 15.35
N THR A 35 16.02 -21.00 14.11
CA THR A 35 15.37 -20.37 12.94
C THR A 35 15.42 -21.36 11.77
N PRO A 36 14.74 -21.13 10.65
CA PRO A 36 14.82 -22.01 9.48
C PRO A 36 16.26 -22.23 8.97
N THR A 37 17.18 -21.30 9.27
CA THR A 37 18.59 -21.35 8.87
C THR A 37 19.57 -21.48 10.04
N LYS A 38 19.09 -21.62 11.29
CA LYS A 38 19.94 -21.75 12.49
C LYS A 38 19.46 -22.90 13.36
N ILE A 39 20.29 -23.95 13.50
CA ILE A 39 19.92 -25.19 14.18
C ILE A 39 20.97 -25.58 15.22
N THR A 40 20.54 -26.32 16.24
CA THR A 40 21.44 -26.91 17.24
C THR A 40 21.52 -28.44 17.05
N ILE A 41 22.74 -28.97 17.05
CA ILE A 41 23.02 -30.38 16.77
C ILE A 41 23.89 -30.96 17.88
N ASP A 42 23.62 -32.23 18.28
CA ASP A 42 24.46 -32.95 19.22
C ASP A 42 25.89 -33.14 18.71
N THR A 43 26.87 -32.91 19.57
CA THR A 43 28.29 -33.06 19.23
C THR A 43 28.92 -34.36 19.72
N SER A 44 28.29 -35.09 20.65
CA SER A 44 28.87 -36.28 21.27
C SER A 44 28.18 -37.59 20.86
N SER A 45 29.00 -38.64 20.74
CA SER A 45 28.56 -40.02 20.54
C SER A 45 28.39 -40.77 21.85
N LYS A 46 28.69 -40.19 23.00
CA LYS A 46 28.57 -40.82 24.32
C LYS A 46 28.34 -39.75 25.40
N ASN A 47 27.18 -39.79 25.99
CA ASN A 47 26.77 -39.23 27.31
C ASN A 47 27.30 -37.88 27.80
N THR A 48 27.62 -36.92 26.94
CA THR A 48 27.81 -35.52 27.35
C THR A 48 26.82 -34.64 26.63
N ASN A 49 26.08 -33.81 27.38
CA ASN A 49 25.07 -32.83 26.85
C ASN A 49 25.74 -31.69 26.09
N SER A 50 26.66 -31.98 25.17
CA SER A 50 27.29 -30.92 24.36
C SER A 50 26.60 -30.81 23.00
N SER A 51 26.09 -29.62 22.72
CA SER A 51 25.51 -29.28 21.43
C SER A 51 26.24 -28.08 20.82
N LYS A 52 26.27 -28.00 19.50
CA LYS A 52 26.77 -26.84 18.75
C LYS A 52 25.66 -26.24 17.90
N THR A 53 25.71 -24.93 17.75
CA THR A 53 24.80 -24.22 16.88
C THR A 53 25.43 -23.98 15.50
N TYR A 54 24.67 -24.31 14.47
CA TYR A 54 25.07 -24.20 13.08
C TYR A 54 24.14 -23.26 12.33
N CYS A 55 24.73 -22.41 11.49
CA CYS A 55 24.03 -21.57 10.53
C CYS A 55 24.15 -22.19 9.13
N ILE A 56 23.03 -22.39 8.45
CA ILE A 56 23.00 -22.95 7.10
C ILE A 56 23.63 -21.97 6.11
N ASP A 57 24.62 -22.42 5.38
CA ASP A 57 25.45 -21.56 4.54
C ASP A 57 24.75 -21.11 3.26
N GLY A 58 24.89 -19.82 2.93
CA GLY A 58 24.47 -19.23 1.67
C GLY A 58 22.97 -19.26 1.38
N ILE A 59 22.11 -19.25 2.41
CA ILE A 59 20.66 -19.10 2.27
C ILE A 59 20.08 -18.35 3.47
N GLU A 60 19.15 -17.45 3.20
CA GLU A 60 18.28 -16.82 4.19
C GLU A 60 16.88 -17.44 4.10
N ALA A 61 16.04 -17.20 5.11
CA ALA A 61 14.64 -17.56 5.11
C ALA A 61 13.83 -16.55 5.92
N PHE A 62 12.52 -16.51 5.66
CA PHE A 62 11.62 -15.71 6.50
C PHE A 62 11.75 -16.12 7.96
N SER A 63 11.83 -15.14 8.86
CA SER A 63 12.10 -15.33 10.28
C SER A 63 10.86 -15.10 11.12
N LEU A 64 10.80 -15.76 12.29
CA LEU A 64 9.83 -15.45 13.36
C LEU A 64 10.19 -14.19 14.16
N GLU A 65 11.29 -13.55 13.83
CA GLU A 65 11.70 -12.34 14.52
C GLU A 65 10.72 -11.21 14.24
N ILE A 66 10.10 -10.69 15.31
CA ILE A 66 9.10 -9.62 15.26
C ILE A 66 9.79 -8.26 15.51
N SER A 67 11.05 -8.11 15.08
CA SER A 67 11.71 -6.81 15.13
C SER A 67 11.22 -5.93 13.98
N GLU A 68 11.09 -4.62 14.24
CA GLU A 68 10.68 -3.65 13.22
C GLU A 68 11.64 -3.66 12.02
N ASP A 69 12.93 -3.91 12.24
CA ASP A 69 13.94 -3.94 11.20
C ASP A 69 13.73 -5.11 10.22
N VAL A 70 13.49 -6.31 10.72
CA VAL A 70 13.25 -7.51 9.90
C VAL A 70 11.93 -7.40 9.14
N ILE A 71 10.85 -6.97 9.81
CA ILE A 71 9.55 -6.77 9.17
C ILE A 71 9.64 -5.69 8.09
N SER A 72 10.32 -4.59 8.39
CA SER A 72 10.52 -3.48 7.44
C SER A 72 11.33 -3.92 6.22
N ASP A 73 12.36 -4.74 6.42
CA ASP A 73 13.17 -5.28 5.33
C ASP A 73 12.36 -6.19 4.40
N TYR A 74 11.58 -7.12 4.93
CA TYR A 74 10.72 -8.00 4.12
C TYR A 74 9.59 -7.24 3.42
N THR A 75 9.00 -6.24 4.10
CA THR A 75 8.01 -5.34 3.50
C THR A 75 8.57 -4.63 2.27
N LYS A 76 9.82 -4.17 2.35
CA LYS A 76 10.49 -3.48 1.24
C LYS A 76 10.89 -4.43 0.11
N ARG A 77 11.58 -5.52 0.45
CA ARG A 77 12.15 -6.44 -0.56
C ARG A 77 11.08 -7.22 -1.30
N TYR A 78 10.01 -7.61 -0.63
CA TYR A 78 9.03 -8.55 -1.18
C TYR A 78 7.61 -8.01 -1.26
N ALA A 79 7.41 -6.72 -0.96
CA ALA A 79 6.10 -6.06 -0.97
C ALA A 79 5.05 -6.78 -0.09
N LEU A 80 5.48 -7.23 1.10
CA LEU A 80 4.65 -7.94 2.06
C LEU A 80 4.09 -6.97 3.10
N THR A 81 2.92 -7.29 3.65
CA THR A 81 2.46 -6.66 4.87
C THR A 81 3.25 -7.18 6.08
N PRO A 82 3.35 -6.46 7.19
CA PRO A 82 3.95 -6.98 8.41
C PRO A 82 3.35 -8.30 8.88
N SER A 83 2.02 -8.44 8.80
CA SER A 83 1.32 -9.69 9.14
C SER A 83 1.69 -10.84 8.21
N GLU A 84 1.80 -10.59 6.90
CA GLU A 84 2.26 -11.58 5.92
C GLU A 84 3.71 -12.01 6.19
N SER A 85 4.59 -11.06 6.52
CA SER A 85 6.01 -11.34 6.83
C SER A 85 6.13 -12.25 8.05
N ILE A 86 5.42 -11.95 9.13
CA ILE A 86 5.42 -12.76 10.36
C ILE A 86 4.80 -14.14 10.10
N SER A 87 3.69 -14.19 9.36
CA SER A 87 3.02 -15.45 9.03
C SER A 87 3.87 -16.33 8.12
N LEU A 88 4.61 -15.77 7.17
CA LEU A 88 5.60 -16.50 6.37
C LEU A 88 6.75 -17.03 7.23
N GLY A 89 7.24 -16.23 8.19
CA GLY A 89 8.24 -16.67 9.17
C GLY A 89 7.75 -17.85 10.01
N TYR A 90 6.50 -17.82 10.45
CA TYR A 90 5.87 -18.94 11.17
C TYR A 90 5.82 -20.21 10.31
N LEU A 91 5.37 -20.11 9.07
CA LEU A 91 5.31 -21.25 8.15
C LEU A 91 6.71 -21.80 7.80
N ALA A 92 7.69 -20.92 7.63
CA ALA A 92 9.07 -21.31 7.39
C ALA A 92 9.68 -22.05 8.59
N GLN A 93 9.40 -21.59 9.81
CA GLN A 93 9.82 -22.25 11.04
C GLN A 93 9.15 -23.62 11.21
N ASP A 94 7.84 -23.70 10.97
CA ASP A 94 7.09 -24.97 11.00
C ASP A 94 7.65 -25.99 9.98
N PHE A 95 7.93 -25.53 8.76
CA PHE A 95 8.60 -26.36 7.74
C PHE A 95 9.96 -26.87 8.22
N ALA A 96 10.79 -25.99 8.77
CA ALA A 96 12.12 -26.36 9.23
C ALA A 96 12.08 -27.34 10.42
N GLN A 97 11.16 -27.11 11.37
CA GLN A 97 10.94 -28.01 12.50
C GLN A 97 10.48 -29.39 12.04
N LYS A 98 9.46 -29.50 11.20
CA LYS A 98 8.97 -30.76 10.67
C LYS A 98 10.01 -31.50 9.85
N THR A 99 10.90 -30.76 9.18
CA THR A 99 11.94 -31.36 8.33
C THR A 99 13.15 -31.85 9.11
N LEU A 100 13.60 -31.11 10.14
CA LEU A 100 14.89 -31.31 10.77
C LEU A 100 14.84 -31.79 12.22
N LEU A 101 13.83 -31.39 13.01
CA LEU A 101 13.82 -31.65 14.45
C LEU A 101 13.84 -33.18 14.71
N ASN A 102 14.76 -33.62 15.57
CA ASN A 102 15.01 -35.02 15.91
C ASN A 102 15.48 -35.90 14.74
N GLN A 103 15.77 -35.30 13.58
CA GLN A 103 16.31 -36.05 12.42
C GLN A 103 17.82 -36.25 12.54
N ARG A 104 18.31 -37.34 11.95
CA ARG A 104 19.74 -37.62 11.80
C ARG A 104 20.24 -36.95 10.52
N VAL A 105 21.16 -36.01 10.67
CA VAL A 105 21.74 -35.23 9.56
C VAL A 105 23.25 -35.44 9.48
N LYS A 106 23.81 -35.35 8.28
CA LYS A 106 25.24 -35.20 8.05
C LYS A 106 25.57 -33.69 8.06
N VAL A 107 26.65 -33.32 8.74
CA VAL A 107 27.08 -31.93 8.85
C VAL A 107 28.52 -31.80 8.34
N LYS A 108 28.72 -30.90 7.38
CA LYS A 108 30.04 -30.44 6.95
C LYS A 108 30.24 -29.03 7.51
N GLU A 109 31.11 -28.92 8.51
CA GLU A 109 31.40 -27.63 9.17
C GLU A 109 32.21 -26.74 8.23
N GLY A 110 31.84 -25.47 8.15
CA GLY A 110 32.56 -24.38 7.48
C GLY A 110 33.32 -23.51 8.48
N THR A 111 33.40 -22.21 8.18
CA THR A 111 34.06 -21.23 9.03
C THR A 111 33.16 -20.75 10.16
N LYS A 112 33.73 -20.26 11.26
CA LYS A 112 33.00 -19.63 12.34
C LYS A 112 32.44 -18.28 11.85
N VAL A 113 31.12 -18.13 11.80
CA VAL A 113 30.44 -16.92 11.31
C VAL A 113 30.33 -15.87 12.40
N SER A 114 30.04 -16.30 13.64
CA SER A 114 29.96 -15.43 14.82
C SER A 114 30.28 -16.23 16.09
N ASN A 115 30.26 -15.54 17.24
CA ASN A 115 30.36 -16.27 18.52
C ASN A 115 29.16 -17.20 18.77
N GLU A 116 28.08 -17.06 18.02
CA GLU A 116 26.83 -17.79 18.19
C GLU A 116 26.66 -18.99 17.27
N CYS A 117 27.31 -19.03 16.09
CA CYS A 117 27.15 -20.19 15.18
C CYS A 117 28.34 -20.42 14.24
N ILE A 118 28.44 -21.68 13.77
CA ILE A 118 29.38 -22.14 12.76
C ILE A 118 28.64 -22.33 11.45
N SER A 119 29.15 -21.78 10.34
CA SER A 119 28.61 -22.05 9.00
C SER A 119 28.66 -23.55 8.72
N ALA A 120 27.58 -24.09 8.15
CA ALA A 120 27.54 -25.52 7.84
C ALA A 120 26.64 -25.85 6.64
N THR A 121 27.09 -26.86 5.89
CA THR A 121 26.21 -27.60 4.98
C THR A 121 25.59 -28.79 5.75
N VAL A 122 24.25 -28.84 5.76
CA VAL A 122 23.47 -29.87 6.44
C VAL A 122 22.76 -30.74 5.41
N THR A 123 22.96 -32.04 5.48
CA THR A 123 22.37 -33.02 4.55
C THR A 123 21.46 -33.99 5.29
N LEU A 124 20.21 -34.09 4.88
CA LEU A 124 19.21 -35.04 5.36
C LEU A 124 18.87 -36.00 4.22
N ASN A 125 18.99 -37.33 4.47
CA ASN A 125 18.69 -38.35 3.47
C ASN A 125 19.42 -38.11 2.12
N ASN A 126 20.69 -37.71 2.18
CA ASN A 126 21.54 -37.35 1.04
C ASN A 126 21.06 -36.13 0.22
N ILE A 127 20.10 -35.37 0.72
CA ILE A 127 19.64 -34.10 0.10
C ILE A 127 20.15 -32.93 0.94
N ASP A 128 20.77 -31.95 0.31
CA ASP A 128 21.19 -30.72 0.97
C ASP A 128 19.97 -29.96 1.46
N TYR A 129 19.92 -29.64 2.76
CA TYR A 129 18.83 -28.91 3.37
C TYR A 129 18.65 -27.50 2.77
N LYS A 130 19.72 -26.85 2.34
CA LYS A 130 19.67 -25.60 1.58
C LYS A 130 18.75 -25.73 0.34
N LYS A 131 18.91 -26.84 -0.41
CA LYS A 131 18.05 -27.12 -1.59
C LYS A 131 16.60 -27.38 -1.16
N MET A 132 16.39 -28.08 -0.05
CA MET A 132 15.04 -28.34 0.46
C MET A 132 14.35 -27.03 0.83
N LEU A 133 15.03 -26.14 1.53
CA LEU A 133 14.52 -24.83 1.94
C LEU A 133 14.27 -23.91 0.72
N ALA A 134 15.18 -23.91 -0.25
CA ALA A 134 15.01 -23.17 -1.51
C ALA A 134 13.77 -23.65 -2.29
N ASN A 135 13.59 -24.95 -2.41
CA ASN A 135 12.46 -25.55 -3.14
C ASN A 135 11.12 -25.42 -2.39
N SER A 136 11.12 -25.20 -1.08
CA SER A 136 9.91 -24.99 -0.30
C SER A 136 9.23 -23.63 -0.56
N GLY A 137 9.92 -22.69 -1.19
CA GLY A 137 9.45 -21.30 -1.38
C GLY A 137 9.71 -20.39 -0.18
N PHE A 138 10.40 -20.87 0.87
CA PHE A 138 10.83 -20.04 2.00
C PHE A 138 12.28 -19.60 1.91
N GLY A 139 13.08 -20.21 1.03
CA GLY A 139 14.50 -19.92 0.88
C GLY A 139 14.78 -18.70 0.01
N ILE A 140 15.70 -17.88 0.49
CA ILE A 140 16.14 -16.61 -0.14
C ILE A 140 17.64 -16.71 -0.39
N ILE A 141 18.08 -16.56 -1.64
CA ILE A 141 19.49 -16.51 -2.04
C ILE A 141 19.71 -15.23 -2.82
N GLU A 142 20.73 -14.46 -2.47
CA GLU A 142 21.04 -13.17 -3.12
C GLU A 142 19.80 -12.27 -3.25
N THR A 143 19.03 -12.15 -2.17
CA THR A 143 17.78 -11.36 -2.10
C THR A 143 16.63 -11.87 -2.97
N LYS A 144 16.77 -13.02 -3.64
CA LYS A 144 15.74 -13.62 -4.50
C LYS A 144 15.10 -14.85 -3.87
N ILE A 145 13.78 -14.91 -3.91
CA ILE A 145 13.00 -16.10 -3.55
C ILE A 145 13.26 -17.17 -4.61
N GLN A 146 13.67 -18.35 -4.18
CA GLN A 146 14.15 -19.38 -5.08
C GLN A 146 13.05 -20.17 -5.79
N ASN A 147 11.85 -20.23 -5.24
CA ASN A 147 10.71 -20.91 -5.86
C ASN A 147 9.46 -20.01 -5.78
N ALA A 148 9.21 -19.26 -6.84
CA ALA A 148 8.14 -18.27 -6.89
C ALA A 148 6.73 -18.88 -6.77
N ASP A 149 6.48 -20.05 -7.35
CA ASP A 149 5.16 -20.68 -7.31
C ASP A 149 4.85 -21.23 -5.92
N LYS A 150 5.83 -21.88 -5.28
CA LYS A 150 5.70 -22.31 -3.88
C LYS A 150 5.58 -21.11 -2.94
N PHE A 151 6.30 -20.03 -3.19
CA PHE A 151 6.17 -18.80 -2.41
C PHE A 151 4.77 -18.21 -2.51
N LYS A 152 4.18 -18.13 -3.71
CA LYS A 152 2.80 -17.66 -3.88
C LYS A 152 1.81 -18.49 -3.07
N HIS A 153 1.95 -19.81 -3.13
CA HIS A 153 1.12 -20.72 -2.34
C HIS A 153 1.30 -20.49 -0.83
N ASN A 154 2.55 -20.38 -0.36
CA ASN A 154 2.85 -20.08 1.05
C ASN A 154 2.28 -18.73 1.49
N LEU A 155 2.32 -17.72 0.62
CA LEU A 155 1.74 -16.40 0.90
C LEU A 155 0.21 -16.45 1.03
N GLU A 156 -0.46 -17.27 0.22
CA GLU A 156 -1.90 -17.50 0.37
C GLU A 156 -2.24 -18.21 1.69
N LEU A 157 -1.42 -19.15 2.12
CA LEU A 157 -1.56 -19.78 3.44
C LEU A 157 -1.29 -18.77 4.56
N ALA A 158 -0.24 -17.98 4.45
CA ALA A 158 0.12 -16.95 5.42
C ALA A 158 -1.01 -15.93 5.63
N ARG A 159 -1.70 -15.54 4.57
CA ARG A 159 -2.87 -14.65 4.61
C ARG A 159 -4.08 -15.21 5.37
N LYS A 160 -4.18 -16.54 5.43
CA LYS A 160 -5.26 -17.23 6.15
C LYS A 160 -4.93 -17.47 7.62
N LEU A 161 -3.67 -17.29 8.02
CA LEU A 161 -3.25 -17.47 9.40
C LEU A 161 -3.63 -16.24 10.25
N ASN A 162 -4.42 -16.48 11.27
CA ASN A 162 -4.70 -15.50 12.32
C ASN A 162 -3.78 -15.79 13.51
N LEU A 163 -2.55 -15.26 13.44
CA LEU A 163 -1.53 -15.50 14.45
C LEU A 163 -1.71 -14.54 15.64
N VAL A 164 -1.41 -15.07 16.81
CA VAL A 164 -1.36 -14.32 18.07
C VAL A 164 -0.12 -14.70 18.87
N VAL A 165 0.31 -13.84 19.78
CA VAL A 165 1.37 -14.13 20.74
C VAL A 165 0.73 -14.52 22.06
N LEU A 166 0.90 -15.76 22.50
CA LEU A 166 0.48 -16.24 23.82
C LEU A 166 1.65 -16.09 24.79
N ASN A 167 1.40 -15.44 25.92
CA ASN A 167 2.31 -15.39 27.06
C ASN A 167 1.91 -16.52 28.03
N HIS A 168 2.74 -17.55 28.13
CA HIS A 168 2.46 -18.72 28.97
C HIS A 168 2.35 -18.40 30.47
N HIS A 169 3.13 -17.44 30.96
CA HIS A 169 3.11 -17.07 32.38
C HIS A 169 1.80 -16.42 32.81
N SER A 170 1.24 -15.56 31.97
CA SER A 170 0.00 -14.82 32.26
C SER A 170 -1.24 -15.42 31.62
N ASN A 171 -1.09 -16.46 30.81
CA ASN A 171 -2.11 -17.05 29.93
C ASN A 171 -2.86 -16.02 29.07
N LYS A 172 -2.21 -14.89 28.74
CA LYS A 172 -2.78 -13.83 27.92
C LYS A 172 -2.27 -13.94 26.50
N TYR A 173 -3.20 -13.84 25.54
CA TYR A 173 -2.81 -13.70 24.15
C TYR A 173 -2.89 -12.26 23.67
N HIS A 174 -2.02 -11.92 22.74
CA HIS A 174 -1.79 -10.57 22.21
C HIS A 174 -1.86 -10.60 20.69
N THR A 175 -2.23 -9.48 20.08
CA THR A 175 -2.04 -9.27 18.65
C THR A 175 -0.55 -9.15 18.31
N LEU A 176 -0.16 -9.39 17.06
CA LEU A 176 1.25 -9.41 16.63
C LEU A 176 1.96 -8.07 16.84
N ASP A 177 1.22 -6.99 16.80
CA ASP A 177 1.68 -5.61 16.97
C ASP A 177 1.57 -5.11 18.43
N CYS A 178 1.19 -5.97 19.34
CA CYS A 178 1.05 -5.60 20.76
C CYS A 178 2.42 -5.48 21.45
N PRO A 179 2.81 -4.31 21.98
CA PRO A 179 4.11 -4.14 22.63
C PRO A 179 4.30 -5.05 23.85
N TYR A 180 3.23 -5.40 24.56
CA TYR A 180 3.33 -6.36 25.66
C TYR A 180 3.51 -7.80 25.20
N GLY A 181 3.00 -8.16 24.02
CA GLY A 181 3.31 -9.44 23.39
C GLY A 181 4.78 -9.52 23.00
N ASN A 182 5.33 -8.42 22.47
CA ASN A 182 6.72 -8.38 21.98
C ASN A 182 7.77 -8.44 23.10
N ILE A 183 7.52 -7.86 24.26
CA ILE A 183 8.46 -7.85 25.40
C ILE A 183 8.30 -9.03 26.37
N ALA A 184 7.30 -9.89 26.16
CA ALA A 184 7.09 -11.05 27.04
C ALA A 184 8.25 -12.06 26.91
N HIS A 185 8.83 -12.46 28.05
CA HIS A 185 9.97 -13.40 28.06
C HIS A 185 9.56 -14.85 27.75
N ASP A 186 8.36 -15.24 28.14
CA ASP A 186 7.82 -16.59 27.91
C ASP A 186 6.63 -16.50 26.96
N LYS A 187 6.96 -16.40 25.66
CA LYS A 187 5.96 -16.20 24.61
C LYS A 187 6.07 -17.24 23.51
N VAL A 188 4.92 -17.60 22.97
CA VAL A 188 4.82 -18.44 21.78
C VAL A 188 3.93 -17.80 20.73
N LEU A 189 4.31 -17.89 19.48
CA LEU A 189 3.51 -17.47 18.33
C LEU A 189 2.73 -18.68 17.83
N LEU A 190 1.40 -18.57 17.76
CA LEU A 190 0.54 -19.65 17.27
C LEU A 190 -0.73 -19.09 16.60
N PRO A 191 -1.38 -19.89 15.74
CA PRO A 191 -2.69 -19.56 15.23
C PRO A 191 -3.71 -19.38 16.36
N LYS A 192 -4.56 -18.38 16.27
CA LYS A 192 -5.61 -18.12 17.30
C LYS A 192 -6.52 -19.33 17.51
N SER A 193 -6.71 -20.16 16.50
CA SER A 193 -7.46 -21.43 16.60
C SER A 193 -6.79 -22.51 17.45
N GLN A 194 -5.52 -22.34 17.81
CA GLN A 194 -4.74 -23.25 18.66
C GLN A 194 -4.53 -22.71 20.07
N LEU A 195 -5.17 -21.60 20.44
CA LEU A 195 -5.13 -21.08 21.79
C LEU A 195 -5.76 -22.10 22.76
N PRO A 196 -5.16 -22.31 23.94
CA PRO A 196 -5.85 -22.98 25.05
C PRO A 196 -7.21 -22.36 25.35
N GLU A 197 -8.20 -23.17 25.74
CA GLU A 197 -9.58 -22.71 25.98
C GLU A 197 -9.69 -21.63 27.08
N ASP A 198 -8.78 -21.67 28.05
CA ASP A 198 -8.69 -20.73 29.17
C ASP A 198 -7.85 -19.49 28.86
N SER A 199 -7.38 -19.32 27.62
CA SER A 199 -6.59 -18.15 27.24
C SER A 199 -7.37 -16.86 27.27
N ILE A 200 -6.79 -15.83 27.89
CA ILE A 200 -7.44 -14.55 28.12
C ILE A 200 -6.94 -13.50 27.12
N PRO A 201 -7.83 -12.78 26.42
CA PRO A 201 -7.39 -11.71 25.53
C PRO A 201 -6.71 -10.59 26.33
N CYS A 202 -5.58 -10.09 25.84
CA CYS A 202 -4.94 -8.94 26.46
C CYS A 202 -5.87 -7.73 26.39
N LYS A 203 -6.21 -7.18 27.54
CA LYS A 203 -7.08 -6.00 27.63
C LYS A 203 -6.50 -4.78 26.89
N PHE A 204 -5.20 -4.74 26.71
CA PHE A 204 -4.51 -3.66 26.01
C PHE A 204 -4.69 -3.76 24.49
N CYS A 205 -4.49 -4.94 23.88
CA CYS A 205 -4.64 -5.16 22.44
C CYS A 205 -6.11 -5.09 21.98
N ASN A 206 -7.05 -5.31 22.91
CA ASN A 206 -8.49 -5.28 22.62
C ASN A 206 -9.18 -4.01 23.13
N THR A 207 -8.42 -2.96 23.48
CA THR A 207 -8.97 -1.69 23.97
C THR A 207 -8.43 -0.51 23.18
N THR A 208 -9.18 0.60 23.21
CA THR A 208 -8.83 1.88 22.56
C THR A 208 -7.52 2.52 23.04
N LYS A 209 -6.92 2.00 24.12
CA LYS A 209 -5.63 2.50 24.66
C LYS A 209 -4.40 1.88 23.97
N HIS A 210 -4.61 0.99 23.04
CA HIS A 210 -3.53 0.27 22.35
C HIS A 210 -2.61 1.22 21.56
N VAL A 211 -3.19 2.15 20.81
CA VAL A 211 -2.44 3.08 19.94
C VAL A 211 -1.52 4.01 20.75
N ASP A 212 -1.93 4.45 21.92
CA ASP A 212 -1.16 5.39 22.73
C ASP A 212 0.15 4.81 23.30
N ARG A 213 0.33 3.49 23.26
CA ARG A 213 1.47 2.79 23.84
C ARG A 213 2.43 2.19 22.81
N LEU A 214 1.97 1.92 21.58
CA LEU A 214 2.80 1.42 20.48
C LEU A 214 4.00 2.33 20.13
N VAL A 215 3.97 3.56 20.56
CA VAL A 215 4.86 4.61 20.10
C VAL A 215 5.76 5.20 21.18
N LYS A 216 5.76 4.67 22.38
CA LYS A 216 6.82 5.00 23.36
C LYS A 216 8.16 4.32 23.08
N GLY A 217 8.32 3.65 21.95
CA GLY A 217 9.57 3.05 21.49
C GLY A 217 10.22 3.89 20.41
N LYS A 218 11.43 4.28 20.64
CA LYS A 218 12.45 4.96 19.81
C LYS A 218 12.05 5.37 18.39
N ASP A 219 12.33 6.62 18.04
CA ASP A 219 12.27 7.16 16.68
C ASP A 219 12.86 6.15 15.67
N ILE A 220 12.10 5.86 14.62
CA ILE A 220 12.60 5.04 13.54
C ILE A 220 13.80 5.75 12.95
N ILE A 221 14.93 5.06 12.92
CA ILE A 221 16.10 5.48 12.17
C ILE A 221 15.66 5.70 10.73
N GLU A 222 15.98 6.87 10.17
CA GLU A 222 15.82 7.12 8.74
C GLU A 222 16.43 5.95 7.98
N ILE A 223 15.61 5.28 7.19
CA ILE A 223 16.08 4.15 6.39
C ILE A 223 16.64 4.74 5.10
N PRO A 224 17.97 4.85 4.95
CA PRO A 224 18.56 5.26 3.68
C PRO A 224 18.28 4.15 2.65
N ASN A 225 17.74 4.50 1.51
CA ASN A 225 17.45 3.64 0.34
C ASN A 225 16.13 2.85 0.32
N ILE A 226 15.02 3.48 0.70
CA ILE A 226 13.71 2.94 0.32
C ILE A 226 13.56 3.08 -1.19
N ILE A 227 13.49 1.96 -1.91
CA ILE A 227 13.26 1.96 -3.35
C ILE A 227 11.81 2.37 -3.60
N GLN A 228 11.62 3.45 -4.38
CA GLN A 228 10.30 3.86 -4.83
C GLN A 228 9.64 2.70 -5.59
N PRO A 229 8.40 2.31 -5.26
CA PRO A 229 7.70 1.27 -6.00
C PRO A 229 7.29 1.74 -7.39
N GLN A 230 6.86 0.82 -8.23
CA GLN A 230 6.23 1.16 -9.50
C GLN A 230 5.00 2.03 -9.25
N LEU A 231 4.88 3.14 -10.00
CA LEU A 231 3.81 4.15 -9.82
C LEU A 231 2.73 4.09 -10.90
N GLN A 232 2.87 3.18 -11.85
CA GLN A 232 1.90 3.01 -12.94
C GLN A 232 1.83 1.58 -13.41
N ILE A 233 0.64 1.17 -13.86
CA ILE A 233 0.43 -0.12 -14.50
C ILE A 233 -0.68 0.00 -15.55
N THR A 234 -0.56 -0.78 -16.62
CA THR A 234 -1.63 -0.98 -17.61
C THR A 234 -2.00 -2.44 -17.64
N LYS A 235 -3.29 -2.73 -17.45
CA LYS A 235 -3.88 -4.07 -17.55
C LYS A 235 -5.03 -4.06 -18.55
N GLY A 236 -4.75 -4.56 -19.75
CA GLY A 236 -5.69 -4.50 -20.85
C GLY A 236 -6.08 -3.04 -21.18
N LYS A 237 -7.36 -2.72 -21.00
CA LYS A 237 -7.94 -1.39 -21.27
C LYS A 237 -7.90 -0.43 -20.07
N ILE A 238 -7.25 -0.79 -18.97
CA ILE A 238 -7.18 0.02 -17.75
C ILE A 238 -5.74 0.41 -17.50
N SER A 239 -5.48 1.69 -17.31
CA SER A 239 -4.19 2.20 -16.84
C SER A 239 -4.40 2.96 -15.53
N THR A 240 -3.53 2.74 -14.55
CA THR A 240 -3.53 3.52 -13.31
C THR A 240 -2.17 4.17 -13.09
N PHE A 241 -2.19 5.37 -12.54
CA PHE A 241 -1.00 6.18 -12.24
C PHE A 241 -1.12 6.74 -10.83
N ILE A 242 0.00 6.82 -10.14
CA ILE A 242 0.11 7.43 -8.81
C ILE A 242 1.16 8.54 -8.90
N THR A 243 0.88 9.71 -8.34
CA THR A 243 1.90 10.74 -8.14
C THR A 243 2.51 10.62 -6.75
N ASP A 244 3.79 10.97 -6.61
CA ASP A 244 4.57 10.78 -5.39
C ASP A 244 5.20 12.09 -4.93
N PHE A 245 4.67 12.68 -3.86
CA PHE A 245 5.15 13.94 -3.26
C PHE A 245 6.54 13.81 -2.61
N THR A 246 7.02 12.61 -2.36
CA THR A 246 8.35 12.42 -1.73
C THR A 246 9.50 12.85 -2.63
N LYS A 247 9.25 13.04 -3.92
CA LYS A 247 10.23 13.43 -4.95
C LYS A 247 10.08 14.87 -5.43
N THR A 248 8.95 15.51 -5.14
CA THR A 248 8.63 16.85 -5.61
C THR A 248 8.28 17.72 -4.41
N LEU A 249 9.29 18.40 -3.85
CA LEU A 249 9.13 19.22 -2.65
C LEU A 249 8.68 20.65 -2.94
N LYS A 250 8.57 21.02 -4.21
CA LYS A 250 8.06 22.33 -4.65
C LYS A 250 7.23 22.14 -5.92
N PRO A 251 6.02 22.73 -6.01
CA PRO A 251 5.22 22.60 -7.20
C PRO A 251 5.86 23.35 -8.37
N ILE A 252 5.78 22.75 -9.55
CA ILE A 252 6.19 23.37 -10.80
C ILE A 252 4.98 23.47 -11.73
N ASN A 253 4.89 24.58 -12.47
CA ASN A 253 3.78 24.78 -13.39
C ASN A 253 4.00 24.04 -14.71
N SER A 254 4.07 22.71 -14.63
CA SER A 254 4.29 21.83 -15.76
C SER A 254 3.59 20.48 -15.59
N CYS A 255 3.47 19.76 -16.69
CA CYS A 255 2.88 18.43 -16.79
C CYS A 255 3.97 17.36 -16.68
N SER A 256 4.64 17.25 -15.53
CA SER A 256 5.81 16.39 -15.34
C SER A 256 5.47 14.98 -14.81
N GLY A 257 4.32 14.79 -14.18
CA GLY A 257 3.89 13.49 -13.69
C GLY A 257 3.36 12.58 -14.81
N SER A 258 3.57 11.26 -14.70
CA SER A 258 3.14 10.27 -15.72
C SER A 258 1.63 10.32 -16.00
N GLY A 259 0.79 10.57 -14.98
CA GLY A 259 -0.64 10.76 -15.16
C GLY A 259 -0.98 11.99 -16.00
N CYS A 260 -0.26 13.11 -15.80
CA CYS A 260 -0.46 14.31 -16.62
C CYS A 260 0.08 14.12 -18.04
N THR A 261 1.23 13.47 -18.22
CA THR A 261 1.75 13.11 -19.55
C THR A 261 0.74 12.24 -20.31
N ARG A 262 0.09 11.30 -19.63
CA ARG A 262 -0.99 10.50 -20.23
C ARG A 262 -2.19 11.38 -20.62
N LEU A 263 -2.54 12.38 -19.83
CA LEU A 263 -3.61 13.32 -20.19
C LEU A 263 -3.27 14.09 -21.49
N LEU A 264 -2.03 14.60 -21.64
CA LEU A 264 -1.60 15.25 -22.86
C LEU A 264 -1.70 14.32 -24.08
N TYR A 265 -1.30 13.06 -23.91
CA TYR A 265 -1.45 12.04 -24.95
C TYR A 265 -2.90 11.88 -25.38
N GLU A 266 -3.84 11.75 -24.45
CA GLU A 266 -5.27 11.59 -24.78
C GLU A 266 -5.83 12.84 -25.47
N ILE A 267 -5.47 14.05 -25.02
CA ILE A 267 -5.89 15.31 -25.67
C ILE A 267 -5.35 15.39 -27.11
N ASP A 268 -4.09 15.07 -27.31
CA ASP A 268 -3.45 15.15 -28.63
C ASP A 268 -3.95 14.08 -29.62
N ASN A 269 -4.47 12.97 -29.12
CA ASN A 269 -5.05 11.88 -29.94
C ASN A 269 -6.57 11.94 -30.07
N ALA A 270 -7.24 12.86 -29.40
CA ALA A 270 -8.68 13.05 -29.59
C ALA A 270 -9.01 13.54 -31.01
N ASN A 271 -10.03 12.93 -31.62
CA ASN A 271 -10.43 13.19 -33.01
C ASN A 271 -11.79 13.90 -33.15
N SER A 272 -12.69 13.76 -32.19
CA SER A 272 -14.06 14.26 -32.31
C SER A 272 -14.50 15.12 -31.13
N THR A 273 -14.36 14.62 -29.89
CA THR A 273 -14.88 15.29 -28.70
C THR A 273 -13.95 15.17 -27.49
N ILE A 274 -13.92 16.21 -26.69
CA ILE A 274 -13.34 16.22 -25.35
C ILE A 274 -14.35 16.85 -24.39
N ASP A 275 -14.92 16.04 -23.50
CA ASP A 275 -15.89 16.47 -22.49
C ASP A 275 -15.20 16.53 -21.13
N ILE A 276 -15.11 17.72 -20.55
CA ILE A 276 -14.32 18.00 -19.38
C ILE A 276 -15.24 18.35 -18.21
N ALA A 277 -15.23 17.55 -17.14
CA ALA A 277 -15.88 17.86 -15.87
C ALA A 277 -14.81 17.97 -14.77
N LEU A 278 -14.52 19.20 -14.36
CA LEU A 278 -13.47 19.49 -13.37
C LEU A 278 -14.01 20.41 -12.27
N TYR A 279 -13.56 20.15 -11.04
CA TYR A 279 -13.80 21.03 -9.91
C TYR A 279 -13.32 22.46 -10.19
N GLY A 280 -12.15 22.62 -10.82
CA GLY A 280 -11.62 23.90 -11.26
C GLY A 280 -10.32 23.72 -12.02
N TYR A 281 -9.90 24.77 -12.69
CA TYR A 281 -8.69 24.80 -13.49
C TYR A 281 -7.77 25.95 -13.05
N ARG A 282 -6.50 25.61 -12.77
CA ARG A 282 -5.40 26.56 -12.74
C ARG A 282 -4.46 26.25 -13.88
N GLU A 283 -4.10 27.25 -14.65
CA GLU A 283 -3.40 27.04 -15.92
C GLU A 283 -2.12 26.21 -15.75
N VAL A 284 -2.06 25.14 -16.54
CA VAL A 284 -0.86 24.37 -16.85
C VAL A 284 -0.63 24.56 -18.34
N PRO A 285 0.43 25.27 -18.77
CA PRO A 285 0.61 25.72 -20.15
C PRO A 285 0.55 24.61 -21.19
N GLU A 286 1.09 23.43 -20.88
CA GLU A 286 1.08 22.29 -21.77
C GLU A 286 -0.34 21.78 -22.02
N ILE A 287 -1.19 21.74 -21.00
CA ILE A 287 -2.61 21.31 -21.12
C ILE A 287 -3.38 22.33 -21.97
N THR A 288 -3.24 23.64 -21.65
CA THR A 288 -3.89 24.69 -22.45
C THR A 288 -3.43 24.62 -23.92
N SER A 289 -2.15 24.38 -24.18
CA SER A 289 -1.60 24.26 -25.52
C SER A 289 -2.11 23.02 -26.25
N ALA A 290 -2.21 21.86 -25.56
CA ALA A 290 -2.78 20.64 -26.10
C ALA A 290 -4.26 20.82 -26.50
N LEU A 291 -5.08 21.46 -25.62
CA LEU A 291 -6.47 21.76 -25.93
C LEU A 291 -6.61 22.73 -27.13
N LYS A 292 -5.70 23.71 -27.26
CA LYS A 292 -5.66 24.57 -28.46
C LYS A 292 -5.38 23.77 -29.73
N ARG A 293 -4.43 22.83 -29.69
CA ARG A 293 -4.14 21.91 -30.82
C ARG A 293 -5.35 21.04 -31.14
N ALA A 294 -6.01 20.48 -30.15
CA ALA A 294 -7.23 19.69 -30.33
C ALA A 294 -8.33 20.53 -31.02
N LYS A 295 -8.59 21.76 -30.55
CA LYS A 295 -9.54 22.67 -31.19
C LYS A 295 -9.16 22.99 -32.63
N ALA A 296 -7.88 23.21 -32.93
CA ALA A 296 -7.38 23.47 -34.29
C ALA A 296 -7.60 22.26 -35.22
N ARG A 297 -7.59 21.03 -34.70
CA ARG A 297 -7.97 19.81 -35.43
C ARG A 297 -9.47 19.65 -35.64
N GLY A 298 -10.32 20.52 -35.09
CA GLY A 298 -11.76 20.46 -35.19
C GLY A 298 -12.44 19.69 -34.05
N VAL A 299 -11.71 19.26 -33.03
CA VAL A 299 -12.25 18.56 -31.86
C VAL A 299 -13.19 19.48 -31.09
N LYS A 300 -14.41 19.03 -30.78
CA LYS A 300 -15.39 19.76 -29.98
C LYS A 300 -15.04 19.59 -28.49
N ILE A 301 -14.72 20.71 -27.84
CA ILE A 301 -14.43 20.75 -26.40
C ILE A 301 -15.67 21.26 -25.66
N ARG A 302 -16.12 20.52 -24.62
CA ARG A 302 -17.23 20.95 -23.75
C ARG A 302 -16.75 20.96 -22.31
N TYR A 303 -17.24 21.90 -21.48
CA TYR A 303 -16.70 22.10 -20.14
C TYR A 303 -17.77 22.30 -19.08
N VAL A 304 -17.70 21.52 -18.02
CA VAL A 304 -18.51 21.65 -16.80
C VAL A 304 -17.58 21.87 -15.61
N TYR A 305 -17.85 22.89 -14.77
CA TYR A 305 -16.99 23.23 -13.64
C TYR A 305 -17.77 23.82 -12.45
N ASP A 306 -17.14 23.89 -11.27
CA ASP A 306 -17.73 24.43 -10.05
C ASP A 306 -17.73 25.97 -10.07
N SER A 307 -18.86 26.60 -9.77
CA SER A 307 -19.04 28.05 -9.80
C SER A 307 -18.32 28.81 -8.69
N LEU A 308 -17.87 28.10 -7.64
CA LEU A 308 -17.10 28.73 -6.56
C LEU A 308 -15.81 29.37 -7.07
N TYR A 309 -15.32 28.96 -8.22
CA TYR A 309 -14.07 29.39 -8.83
C TYR A 309 -14.23 30.47 -9.91
N ASP A 310 -15.38 31.12 -9.99
CA ASP A 310 -15.60 32.29 -10.86
C ASP A 310 -15.12 33.61 -10.21
N THR A 311 -14.62 33.57 -8.97
CA THR A 311 -14.22 34.78 -8.23
C THR A 311 -12.69 34.91 -8.17
N SER A 312 -12.20 36.16 -8.24
CA SER A 312 -10.78 36.52 -8.26
C SER A 312 -9.96 36.15 -7.00
N ARG A 313 -10.60 35.61 -5.97
CA ARG A 313 -9.97 35.22 -4.69
C ARG A 313 -9.64 33.73 -4.61
N ASN A 314 -9.80 32.98 -5.68
CA ASN A 314 -9.75 31.52 -5.63
C ASN A 314 -8.51 30.97 -6.34
N TYR A 315 -7.96 29.86 -5.84
CA TYR A 315 -6.81 29.20 -6.41
C TYR A 315 -7.03 28.74 -7.86
N TYR A 316 -8.25 28.27 -8.21
CA TYR A 316 -8.60 27.77 -9.55
C TYR A 316 -9.26 28.86 -10.42
N GLN A 317 -8.57 29.96 -10.67
CA GLN A 317 -9.14 31.14 -11.36
C GLN A 317 -8.91 31.19 -12.88
N ASP A 318 -8.33 30.14 -13.47
CA ASP A 318 -7.97 30.12 -14.89
C ASP A 318 -9.00 29.36 -15.77
N ASN A 319 -10.22 29.12 -15.26
CA ASN A 319 -11.30 28.46 -16.03
C ASN A 319 -11.55 29.15 -17.38
N GLU A 320 -11.39 30.49 -17.47
CA GLU A 320 -11.53 31.24 -18.71
C GLU A 320 -10.64 30.73 -19.86
N LYS A 321 -9.49 30.13 -19.54
CA LYS A 321 -8.57 29.58 -20.56
C LYS A 321 -9.22 28.38 -21.29
N ILE A 322 -9.98 27.55 -20.56
CA ILE A 322 -10.74 26.44 -21.17
C ILE A 322 -12.03 26.98 -21.79
N LEU A 323 -12.72 27.94 -21.16
CA LEU A 323 -13.97 28.56 -21.69
C LEU A 323 -13.77 29.13 -23.08
N LYS A 324 -12.65 29.83 -23.35
CA LYS A 324 -12.29 30.37 -24.69
C LYS A 324 -12.14 29.27 -25.76
N LEU A 325 -11.94 28.04 -25.36
CA LEU A 325 -11.77 26.87 -26.25
C LEU A 325 -13.04 26.06 -26.38
N ALA A 326 -13.91 26.08 -25.38
CA ALA A 326 -15.11 25.29 -25.30
C ALA A 326 -16.19 25.75 -26.29
N SER A 327 -16.87 24.79 -26.91
CA SER A 327 -18.07 25.02 -27.76
C SER A 327 -19.35 25.13 -26.92
N ALA A 328 -19.37 24.55 -25.74
CA ALA A 328 -20.43 24.62 -24.75
C ALA A 328 -19.86 24.48 -23.34
N TYR A 329 -20.44 25.16 -22.37
CA TYR A 329 -20.05 25.04 -20.98
C TYR A 329 -21.21 25.25 -20.01
N LYS A 330 -21.07 24.80 -18.78
CA LYS A 330 -22.01 24.98 -17.68
C LYS A 330 -21.31 24.99 -16.34
N THR A 331 -21.87 25.73 -15.38
CA THR A 331 -21.45 25.69 -13.97
C THR A 331 -22.62 25.27 -13.10
N ASP A 332 -22.33 24.78 -11.90
CA ASP A 332 -23.33 24.45 -10.88
C ASP A 332 -23.95 25.69 -10.22
N LYS A 333 -23.68 26.89 -10.76
CA LYS A 333 -24.28 28.16 -10.32
C LYS A 333 -25.76 28.11 -10.57
N ASN A 334 -26.47 27.60 -9.57
CA ASN A 334 -27.92 27.53 -9.62
C ASN A 334 -28.55 28.85 -9.32
N ASN A 335 -29.65 29.12 -10.02
CA ASN A 335 -30.61 30.18 -9.71
C ASN A 335 -31.29 30.00 -8.34
N SER A 336 -30.97 28.95 -7.60
CA SER A 336 -31.49 28.68 -6.27
C SER A 336 -30.75 29.51 -5.23
N LYS A 337 -31.49 30.32 -4.50
CA LYS A 337 -31.04 31.13 -3.36
C LYS A 337 -30.50 30.34 -2.16
N THR A 338 -30.27 29.05 -2.28
CA THR A 338 -29.68 28.21 -1.27
C THR A 338 -28.19 28.10 -1.51
N SER A 339 -27.43 28.98 -0.88
CA SER A 339 -26.00 28.84 -0.66
C SER A 339 -25.76 27.51 0.02
N SER A 340 -25.49 26.48 -0.71
CA SER A 340 -25.26 25.22 -0.08
C SER A 340 -23.81 24.80 -0.30
N ASN A 341 -23.24 24.25 0.69
CA ASN A 341 -21.95 23.58 0.72
C ASN A 341 -21.93 22.34 -0.21
N LYS A 342 -22.45 22.48 -1.43
CA LYS A 342 -22.47 21.45 -2.48
C LYS A 342 -21.46 21.85 -3.54
N LEU A 343 -20.70 20.92 -4.06
CA LEU A 343 -19.65 21.16 -5.03
C LEU A 343 -19.83 20.27 -6.26
N MET A 344 -19.62 20.84 -7.44
CA MET A 344 -19.32 20.03 -8.62
C MET A 344 -17.85 19.59 -8.54
N HIS A 345 -17.61 18.51 -7.79
CA HIS A 345 -16.26 18.08 -7.42
C HIS A 345 -15.73 16.92 -8.28
N ASN A 346 -16.37 16.62 -9.39
CA ASN A 346 -15.89 15.67 -10.38
C ASN A 346 -14.51 16.06 -10.93
N LYS A 347 -13.75 15.07 -11.33
CA LYS A 347 -12.48 15.20 -12.03
C LYS A 347 -12.41 14.09 -13.06
N PHE A 348 -13.16 14.27 -14.16
CA PHE A 348 -13.08 13.35 -15.27
C PHE A 348 -13.09 14.06 -16.62
N ILE A 349 -12.51 13.40 -17.60
CA ILE A 349 -12.47 13.85 -18.99
C ILE A 349 -12.82 12.65 -19.87
N ILE A 350 -13.71 12.85 -20.84
CA ILE A 350 -14.13 11.84 -21.81
C ILE A 350 -13.57 12.22 -23.17
N PHE A 351 -12.89 11.30 -23.82
CA PHE A 351 -12.32 11.48 -25.16
C PHE A 351 -13.07 10.58 -26.16
N ASP A 352 -13.61 11.19 -27.21
CA ASP A 352 -14.25 10.53 -28.35
C ASP A 352 -15.35 9.51 -27.94
N ASN A 353 -16.00 9.74 -26.81
CA ASN A 353 -16.95 8.79 -26.21
C ASN A 353 -16.41 7.34 -26.14
N ASN A 354 -15.11 7.19 -25.92
CA ASN A 354 -14.41 5.91 -25.87
C ASN A 354 -13.43 5.75 -24.71
N THR A 355 -12.80 6.84 -24.30
CA THR A 355 -11.80 6.82 -23.22
C THR A 355 -12.20 7.76 -22.10
N VAL A 356 -12.17 7.27 -20.87
CA VAL A 356 -12.39 8.06 -19.66
C VAL A 356 -11.07 8.22 -18.90
N TYR A 357 -10.70 9.45 -18.62
CA TYR A 357 -9.64 9.83 -17.70
C TYR A 357 -10.29 10.34 -16.43
N THR A 358 -9.98 9.77 -15.27
CA THR A 358 -10.58 10.17 -13.98
C THR A 358 -9.62 9.94 -12.82
N GLY A 359 -10.02 10.34 -11.62
CA GLY A 359 -9.24 10.17 -10.39
C GLY A 359 -9.37 11.31 -9.40
N SER A 360 -8.32 11.52 -8.61
CA SER A 360 -8.29 12.56 -7.58
C SER A 360 -7.64 13.87 -8.04
N MET A 361 -6.91 13.86 -9.15
CA MET A 361 -6.06 14.96 -9.59
C MET A 361 -6.85 16.17 -10.06
N ASN A 362 -6.63 17.33 -9.43
CA ASN A 362 -7.02 18.62 -9.98
C ASN A 362 -6.01 19.06 -11.05
N LEU A 363 -6.47 19.76 -12.07
CA LEU A 363 -5.59 20.36 -13.08
C LEU A 363 -5.02 21.68 -12.57
N SER A 364 -3.90 21.60 -11.87
CA SER A 364 -3.15 22.72 -11.30
C SER A 364 -1.69 22.34 -11.16
N SER A 365 -0.81 23.31 -10.94
CA SER A 365 0.62 23.07 -10.70
C SER A 365 0.89 22.07 -9.58
N THR A 366 0.13 22.10 -8.48
CA THR A 366 0.29 21.14 -7.38
C THR A 366 -0.13 19.73 -7.77
N GLY A 367 -1.22 19.59 -8.54
CA GLY A 367 -1.74 18.29 -8.96
C GLY A 367 -0.90 17.63 -10.07
N THR A 368 -0.50 18.40 -11.08
CA THR A 368 0.12 17.88 -12.31
C THR A 368 1.63 17.68 -12.21
N SER A 369 2.30 18.36 -11.29
CA SER A 369 3.75 18.26 -11.08
C SER A 369 4.20 17.08 -10.22
N GLY A 370 3.26 16.36 -9.58
CA GLY A 370 3.59 15.32 -8.60
C GLY A 370 3.84 15.86 -7.19
N PHE A 371 3.60 17.15 -6.95
CA PHE A 371 3.69 17.75 -5.63
C PHE A 371 2.61 17.22 -4.66
N ASP A 372 1.37 17.01 -5.16
CA ASP A 372 0.33 16.32 -4.42
C ASP A 372 0.32 14.81 -4.77
N VAL A 373 0.02 13.94 -3.81
CA VAL A 373 -0.27 12.53 -4.10
C VAL A 373 -1.67 12.40 -4.67
N ASN A 374 -1.76 11.96 -5.91
CA ASN A 374 -3.00 11.71 -6.61
C ASN A 374 -3.03 10.30 -7.22
N ASN A 375 -4.23 9.78 -7.42
CA ASN A 375 -4.51 8.59 -8.20
C ASN A 375 -5.22 8.97 -9.48
N ILE A 376 -4.74 8.46 -10.60
CA ILE A 376 -5.33 8.67 -11.92
C ILE A 376 -5.67 7.31 -12.51
N ILE A 377 -6.83 7.22 -13.13
CA ILE A 377 -7.35 6.02 -13.79
C ILE A 377 -7.75 6.39 -15.21
N VAL A 378 -7.29 5.64 -16.19
CA VAL A 378 -7.67 5.77 -17.60
C VAL A 378 -8.31 4.47 -18.04
N ILE A 379 -9.53 4.54 -18.57
CA ILE A 379 -10.34 3.40 -18.97
C ILE A 379 -10.71 3.55 -20.45
N GLN A 380 -10.31 2.60 -21.27
CA GLN A 380 -10.67 2.53 -22.69
C GLN A 380 -11.85 1.58 -22.87
N SER A 381 -13.06 2.10 -22.75
CA SER A 381 -14.30 1.35 -22.96
C SER A 381 -15.41 2.31 -23.39
N LYS A 382 -16.02 2.01 -24.52
CA LYS A 382 -17.13 2.79 -25.05
C LYS A 382 -18.33 2.76 -24.08
N GLU A 383 -18.64 1.61 -23.52
CA GLU A 383 -19.77 1.43 -22.60
C GLU A 383 -19.59 2.27 -21.32
N ILE A 384 -18.38 2.30 -20.78
CA ILE A 384 -18.06 3.13 -19.59
C ILE A 384 -18.04 4.61 -19.98
N ALA A 385 -17.49 4.96 -21.15
CA ALA A 385 -17.51 6.34 -21.64
C ALA A 385 -18.94 6.84 -21.86
N GLU A 386 -19.83 6.03 -22.41
CA GLU A 386 -21.26 6.35 -22.55
C GLU A 386 -21.94 6.57 -21.18
N LEU A 387 -21.58 5.81 -20.16
CA LEU A 387 -22.07 6.02 -18.79
C LEU A 387 -21.61 7.39 -18.23
N TYR A 388 -20.33 7.72 -18.38
CA TYR A 388 -19.80 9.03 -17.99
C TYR A 388 -20.39 10.17 -18.82
N THR A 389 -20.69 9.95 -20.10
CA THR A 389 -21.35 10.92 -20.96
C THR A 389 -22.76 11.22 -20.47
N LYS A 390 -23.53 10.24 -20.02
CA LYS A 390 -24.85 10.46 -19.41
C LYS A 390 -24.77 11.36 -18.17
N GLU A 391 -23.77 11.15 -17.33
CA GLU A 391 -23.52 12.02 -16.17
C GLU A 391 -23.13 13.43 -16.59
N PHE A 392 -22.24 13.56 -17.56
CA PHE A 392 -21.78 14.83 -18.09
C PHE A 392 -22.92 15.64 -18.72
N GLU A 393 -23.77 15.02 -19.55
CA GLU A 393 -24.88 15.67 -20.23
C GLU A 393 -25.90 16.25 -19.25
N GLN A 394 -26.21 15.57 -18.15
CA GLN A 394 -27.08 16.14 -17.12
C GLN A 394 -26.53 17.45 -16.57
N MET A 395 -25.23 17.48 -16.24
CA MET A 395 -24.56 18.67 -15.73
C MET A 395 -24.48 19.76 -16.79
N LEU A 396 -24.22 19.44 -18.05
CA LEU A 396 -24.19 20.39 -19.15
C LEU A 396 -25.57 21.03 -19.40
N LEU A 397 -26.65 20.29 -19.16
CA LEU A 397 -28.03 20.77 -19.21
C LEU A 397 -28.43 21.55 -17.94
N GLY A 398 -27.54 21.69 -16.96
CA GLY A 398 -27.74 22.45 -15.73
C GLY A 398 -28.34 21.66 -14.58
N LYS A 399 -28.41 20.35 -14.66
CA LYS A 399 -28.83 19.49 -13.55
C LYS A 399 -27.60 19.06 -12.75
N PHE A 400 -27.48 19.55 -11.54
CA PHE A 400 -26.38 19.27 -10.63
C PHE A 400 -26.89 18.67 -9.32
N HIS A 401 -26.01 17.99 -8.61
CA HIS A 401 -26.27 17.50 -7.25
C HIS A 401 -27.52 16.63 -7.18
N ASN A 402 -28.44 16.99 -6.28
CA ASN A 402 -29.72 16.26 -6.12
C ASN A 402 -30.75 16.56 -7.23
N GLU A 403 -30.48 17.49 -8.14
CA GLU A 403 -31.34 17.77 -9.28
C GLU A 403 -31.08 16.82 -10.46
N LYS A 404 -29.97 16.09 -10.45
CA LYS A 404 -29.69 15.03 -11.44
C LYS A 404 -30.72 13.91 -11.34
N ASP A 405 -31.01 13.30 -12.48
CA ASP A 405 -31.79 12.07 -12.52
C ASP A 405 -30.90 10.85 -12.16
N THR A 406 -31.48 9.81 -11.64
CA THR A 406 -30.77 8.53 -11.47
C THR A 406 -30.49 7.94 -12.85
N ILE A 407 -29.23 7.69 -13.16
CA ILE A 407 -28.86 7.04 -14.41
C ILE A 407 -29.20 5.55 -14.29
N ILE A 408 -30.18 5.10 -15.10
CA ILE A 408 -30.53 3.68 -15.21
C ILE A 408 -29.54 3.06 -16.20
N ALA A 409 -28.53 2.37 -15.69
CA ALA A 409 -27.51 1.69 -16.49
C ALA A 409 -26.84 0.58 -15.66
N GLU A 410 -26.20 -0.35 -16.36
CA GLU A 410 -25.27 -1.31 -15.74
C GLU A 410 -24.16 -0.53 -15.02
N ARG A 411 -23.81 -0.96 -13.81
CA ARG A 411 -22.75 -0.37 -13.01
C ARG A 411 -21.46 -1.18 -13.04
N LYS A 412 -21.54 -2.42 -13.48
CA LYS A 412 -20.49 -3.42 -13.44
C LYS A 412 -20.09 -3.84 -14.84
N TYR A 413 -18.82 -3.73 -15.14
CA TYR A 413 -18.24 -4.00 -16.46
C TYR A 413 -17.06 -4.96 -16.32
N ILE A 414 -16.89 -5.84 -17.31
CA ILE A 414 -15.75 -6.74 -17.39
C ILE A 414 -14.82 -6.28 -18.51
N LEU A 415 -13.60 -5.91 -18.18
CA LEU A 415 -12.57 -5.52 -19.12
C LEU A 415 -11.35 -6.46 -18.99
N GLY A 416 -11.32 -7.49 -19.85
CA GLY A 416 -10.34 -8.56 -19.74
C GLY A 416 -10.49 -9.33 -18.42
N ASN A 417 -9.45 -9.38 -17.61
CA ASN A 417 -9.45 -10.02 -16.29
C ASN A 417 -9.81 -9.05 -15.14
N SER A 418 -10.31 -7.87 -15.44
CA SER A 418 -10.70 -6.87 -14.46
C SER A 418 -12.21 -6.68 -14.45
N GLU A 419 -12.77 -6.54 -13.24
CA GLU A 419 -14.16 -6.11 -13.03
C GLU A 419 -14.12 -4.66 -12.56
N ILE A 420 -14.96 -3.79 -13.14
CA ILE A 420 -15.04 -2.37 -12.82
C ILE A 420 -16.47 -2.03 -12.44
N GLU A 421 -16.61 -1.28 -11.35
CA GLU A 421 -17.90 -0.70 -10.95
C GLU A 421 -17.77 0.84 -10.95
N ILE A 422 -18.79 1.55 -11.46
CA ILE A 422 -18.83 3.01 -11.55
C ILE A 422 -20.05 3.57 -10.82
N TYR A 423 -19.81 4.56 -9.97
CA TYR A 423 -20.85 5.23 -9.18
C TYR A 423 -20.71 6.75 -9.26
N PHE A 424 -21.83 7.46 -9.31
CA PHE A 424 -21.89 8.93 -9.28
C PHE A 424 -22.69 9.44 -8.08
N SER A 425 -22.04 10.24 -7.23
CA SER A 425 -22.73 10.94 -6.16
C SER A 425 -23.55 12.11 -6.71
N PRO A 426 -24.61 12.52 -5.99
CA PRO A 426 -25.16 11.91 -4.78
C PRO A 426 -26.16 10.79 -5.05
N LYS A 427 -26.54 10.55 -6.32
CA LYS A 427 -27.66 9.65 -6.67
C LYS A 427 -27.38 8.17 -6.39
N ASP A 428 -26.16 7.72 -6.67
CA ASP A 428 -25.80 6.30 -6.52
C ASP A 428 -25.36 5.92 -5.09
N LYS A 429 -25.09 6.91 -4.21
CA LYS A 429 -24.61 6.69 -2.84
C LYS A 429 -23.46 5.69 -2.78
N PRO A 430 -22.29 6.01 -3.31
CA PRO A 430 -21.15 5.08 -3.39
C PRO A 430 -20.75 4.46 -2.06
N SER A 431 -20.99 5.17 -0.94
CA SER A 431 -20.70 4.67 0.40
C SER A 431 -21.36 3.32 0.70
N THR A 432 -22.55 3.05 0.15
CA THR A 432 -23.26 1.77 0.34
C THR A 432 -22.38 0.61 -0.14
N ARG A 433 -21.86 0.73 -1.38
CA ARG A 433 -21.00 -0.29 -1.96
C ARG A 433 -19.65 -0.39 -1.26
N ILE A 434 -19.06 0.75 -0.87
CA ILE A 434 -17.81 0.79 -0.12
C ILE A 434 -17.94 0.05 1.21
N ILE A 435 -19.04 0.26 1.93
CA ILE A 435 -19.35 -0.41 3.21
C ILE A 435 -19.49 -1.92 3.02
N GLU A 436 -20.15 -2.39 1.95
CA GLU A 436 -20.21 -3.81 1.63
C GLU A 436 -18.82 -4.42 1.42
N LEU A 437 -17.93 -3.73 0.72
CA LEU A 437 -16.56 -4.19 0.50
C LEU A 437 -15.75 -4.20 1.81
N ILE A 438 -15.91 -3.20 2.68
CA ILE A 438 -15.30 -3.19 4.02
C ILE A 438 -15.80 -4.39 4.86
N LYS A 439 -17.10 -4.71 4.80
CA LYS A 439 -17.69 -5.90 5.46
C LYS A 439 -17.08 -7.20 4.94
N SER A 440 -16.78 -7.26 3.65
CA SER A 440 -16.23 -8.46 3.01
C SER A 440 -14.73 -8.67 3.23
N ALA A 441 -14.01 -7.64 3.70
CA ALA A 441 -12.57 -7.68 3.92
C ALA A 441 -12.16 -8.79 4.89
N LYS A 442 -11.08 -9.52 4.56
CA LYS A 442 -10.60 -10.70 5.29
C LYS A 442 -9.24 -10.46 5.95
N THR A 443 -8.34 -9.74 5.27
CA THR A 443 -6.95 -9.63 5.67
C THR A 443 -6.59 -8.20 6.03
N TYR A 444 -6.79 -7.25 5.12
CA TYR A 444 -6.39 -5.86 5.36
C TYR A 444 -7.22 -4.84 4.57
N ILE A 445 -7.25 -3.61 5.08
CA ILE A 445 -7.74 -2.41 4.39
C ILE A 445 -6.72 -1.29 4.58
N TYR A 446 -6.11 -0.82 3.48
CA TYR A 446 -5.16 0.29 3.50
C TYR A 446 -5.74 1.51 2.78
N ILE A 447 -5.65 2.67 3.44
CA ILE A 447 -6.35 3.88 3.00
C ILE A 447 -5.39 5.07 2.99
N PRO A 448 -4.76 5.39 1.85
CA PRO A 448 -4.15 6.70 1.64
C PRO A 448 -5.25 7.67 1.21
N THR A 449 -5.52 8.71 2.01
CA THR A 449 -6.67 9.58 1.74
C THR A 449 -6.49 11.00 2.25
N PHE A 450 -7.12 11.93 1.52
CA PHE A 450 -7.18 13.32 1.94
C PHE A 450 -8.02 13.48 3.22
N LEU A 451 -9.24 12.95 3.26
CA LEU A 451 -10.20 13.23 4.34
C LEU A 451 -11.11 12.03 4.62
N ILE A 452 -11.41 11.79 5.90
CA ILE A 452 -12.46 10.87 6.35
C ILE A 452 -13.36 11.59 7.36
N THR A 453 -14.63 11.82 6.99
CA THR A 453 -15.67 12.38 7.87
C THR A 453 -16.98 11.58 7.82
N HIS A 454 -17.08 10.56 6.96
CA HIS A 454 -18.27 9.74 6.78
C HIS A 454 -18.50 8.82 7.97
N ASN A 455 -19.65 8.95 8.62
CA ASN A 455 -19.95 8.22 9.87
C ASN A 455 -20.04 6.70 9.66
N GLU A 456 -20.78 6.25 8.65
CA GLU A 456 -21.02 4.83 8.41
C GLU A 456 -19.75 4.10 7.94
N ILE A 457 -18.97 4.71 7.02
CA ILE A 457 -17.65 4.18 6.63
C ILE A 457 -16.75 4.05 7.86
N THR A 458 -16.71 5.09 8.72
CA THR A 458 -15.90 5.06 9.95
C THR A 458 -16.34 3.93 10.88
N SER A 459 -17.65 3.77 11.09
CA SER A 459 -18.18 2.70 11.94
C SER A 459 -17.85 1.33 11.40
N GLU A 460 -17.95 1.13 10.08
CA GLU A 460 -17.66 -0.18 9.47
C GLU A 460 -16.16 -0.50 9.44
N LEU A 461 -15.28 0.50 9.31
CA LEU A 461 -13.84 0.31 9.49
C LEU A 461 -13.54 -0.16 10.92
N ILE A 462 -14.19 0.43 11.93
CA ILE A 462 -14.04 -0.01 13.32
C ILE A 462 -14.55 -1.45 13.51
N ASN A 463 -15.66 -1.79 12.89
CA ASN A 463 -16.20 -3.17 12.92
C ASN A 463 -15.23 -4.15 12.24
N ALA A 464 -14.62 -3.77 11.12
CA ALA A 464 -13.63 -4.59 10.42
C ALA A 464 -12.36 -4.80 11.27
N GLN A 465 -11.88 -3.74 11.94
CA GLN A 465 -10.79 -3.84 12.90
C GLN A 465 -11.12 -4.82 14.05
N ASN A 466 -12.35 -4.76 14.58
CA ASN A 466 -12.81 -5.69 15.62
C ASN A 466 -12.91 -7.14 15.13
N ARG A 467 -13.09 -7.37 13.83
CA ARG A 467 -13.03 -8.71 13.21
C ARG A 467 -11.59 -9.21 13.01
N GLY A 468 -10.57 -8.38 13.26
CA GLY A 468 -9.16 -8.71 13.11
C GLY A 468 -8.56 -8.34 11.75
N VAL A 469 -9.24 -7.52 10.95
CA VAL A 469 -8.70 -6.98 9.70
C VAL A 469 -7.62 -5.94 10.01
N ASP A 470 -6.43 -6.03 9.40
CA ASP A 470 -5.35 -5.03 9.53
C ASP A 470 -5.73 -3.74 8.81
N ILE A 471 -6.13 -2.71 9.57
CA ILE A 471 -6.50 -1.42 8.99
C ILE A 471 -5.42 -0.39 9.24
N ARG A 472 -4.90 0.17 8.14
CA ARG A 472 -3.92 1.26 8.17
C ARG A 472 -4.37 2.43 7.33
N ILE A 473 -4.23 3.62 7.88
CA ILE A 473 -4.66 4.86 7.23
C ILE A 473 -3.51 5.84 7.23
N ILE A 474 -3.25 6.45 6.07
CA ILE A 474 -2.46 7.68 5.99
C ILE A 474 -3.42 8.78 5.60
N ILE A 475 -3.48 9.83 6.41
CA ILE A 475 -4.37 10.98 6.18
C ILE A 475 -3.56 12.25 6.01
N ASP A 476 -4.06 13.14 5.17
CA ASP A 476 -3.48 14.46 4.93
C ASP A 476 -3.39 15.31 6.20
N ALA A 477 -2.26 16.02 6.40
CA ALA A 477 -2.01 16.81 7.60
C ALA A 477 -2.96 18.01 7.74
N ASN A 478 -3.40 18.63 6.65
CA ASN A 478 -4.38 19.70 6.68
C ASN A 478 -5.76 19.20 7.09
N SER A 479 -6.13 18.02 6.62
CA SER A 479 -7.49 17.52 6.80
C SER A 479 -7.80 17.13 8.24
N VAL A 480 -6.79 16.86 9.08
CA VAL A 480 -7.01 16.56 10.52
C VAL A 480 -7.48 17.79 11.31
N THR A 481 -7.31 18.99 10.80
CA THR A 481 -7.85 20.23 11.40
C THR A 481 -9.29 20.51 10.99
N THR A 482 -9.78 19.78 9.97
CA THR A 482 -11.13 19.96 9.43
C THR A 482 -12.19 19.52 10.44
N LYS A 483 -13.28 20.31 10.56
CA LYS A 483 -14.41 19.99 11.43
C LYS A 483 -14.98 18.60 11.07
N ASN A 484 -15.30 17.81 12.10
CA ASN A 484 -15.88 16.47 11.99
C ASN A 484 -14.95 15.37 11.41
N THR A 485 -13.66 15.65 11.24
CA THR A 485 -12.72 14.60 10.85
C THR A 485 -12.69 13.44 11.84
N LYS A 486 -12.55 12.20 11.36
CA LYS A 486 -12.68 10.97 12.15
C LYS A 486 -11.36 10.39 12.64
N HIS A 487 -10.22 11.06 12.35
CA HIS A 487 -8.90 10.54 12.68
C HIS A 487 -8.74 10.18 14.18
N ALA A 488 -9.21 11.05 15.08
CA ALA A 488 -9.14 10.79 16.52
C ALA A 488 -10.04 9.62 16.96
N GLN A 489 -11.24 9.50 16.36
CA GLN A 489 -12.17 8.39 16.62
C GLN A 489 -11.58 7.05 16.14
N LEU A 490 -10.97 7.03 14.94
CA LEU A 490 -10.35 5.85 14.36
C LEU A 490 -9.13 5.39 15.20
N ARG A 491 -8.25 6.32 15.58
CA ARG A 491 -7.13 6.02 16.49
C ARG A 491 -7.62 5.48 17.84
N LYS A 492 -8.66 6.10 18.42
CA LYS A 492 -9.27 5.65 19.68
C LYS A 492 -9.80 4.22 19.58
N ALA A 493 -10.28 3.81 18.41
CA ALA A 493 -10.75 2.45 18.14
C ALA A 493 -9.60 1.45 17.86
N GLY A 494 -8.33 1.86 17.94
CA GLY A 494 -7.17 1.00 17.73
C GLY A 494 -6.72 0.89 16.27
N ILE A 495 -7.30 1.65 15.34
CA ILE A 495 -6.85 1.68 13.96
C ILE A 495 -5.54 2.46 13.85
N MET A 496 -4.55 1.88 13.21
CA MET A 496 -3.27 2.53 12.96
C MET A 496 -3.45 3.65 11.91
N LEU A 497 -3.35 4.90 12.35
CA LEU A 497 -3.53 6.06 11.50
C LEU A 497 -2.37 7.04 11.67
N LYS A 498 -1.59 7.22 10.59
CA LYS A 498 -0.56 8.26 10.49
C LYS A 498 -1.11 9.49 9.79
N THR A 499 -0.69 10.69 10.23
CA THR A 499 -0.76 11.89 9.39
C THR A 499 0.51 11.96 8.56
N GLU A 500 0.37 12.26 7.26
CA GLU A 500 1.56 12.50 6.43
C GLU A 500 2.31 13.75 6.91
N ASN A 501 3.57 13.92 6.48
CA ASN A 501 4.45 15.00 6.92
C ASN A 501 5.30 15.55 5.77
N TYR A 502 4.67 15.78 4.63
CA TYR A 502 5.29 16.38 3.44
C TYR A 502 4.61 17.70 3.08
N ALA A 503 5.27 18.51 2.26
CA ALA A 503 4.75 19.78 1.77
C ALA A 503 3.49 19.60 0.91
N GLY A 504 3.52 18.65 -0.02
CA GLY A 504 2.39 18.32 -0.89
C GLY A 504 1.28 17.59 -0.14
N LYS A 505 0.05 17.73 -0.63
CA LYS A 505 -1.11 17.09 -0.02
C LYS A 505 -1.18 15.60 -0.36
N LEU A 506 -1.59 14.80 0.59
CA LEU A 506 -2.07 13.45 0.30
C LEU A 506 -3.50 13.54 -0.27
N HIS A 507 -3.61 13.96 -1.54
CA HIS A 507 -4.90 14.26 -2.17
C HIS A 507 -5.59 13.02 -2.78
N ALA A 508 -5.05 11.83 -2.58
CA ALA A 508 -5.69 10.57 -2.94
C ALA A 508 -7.03 10.38 -2.19
N LYS A 509 -7.95 9.63 -2.77
CA LYS A 509 -9.19 9.16 -2.17
C LYS A 509 -9.28 7.67 -2.47
N THR A 510 -8.40 6.90 -1.81
CA THR A 510 -8.13 5.52 -2.19
C THR A 510 -8.33 4.58 -1.01
N MET A 511 -8.89 3.42 -1.29
CA MET A 511 -8.97 2.29 -0.37
C MET A 511 -8.56 1.02 -1.10
N ILE A 512 -7.66 0.25 -0.52
CA ILE A 512 -7.18 -1.03 -1.06
C ILE A 512 -7.61 -2.13 -0.11
N ILE A 513 -8.27 -3.17 -0.63
CA ILE A 513 -8.81 -4.27 0.17
C ILE A 513 -8.26 -5.61 -0.36
N ASP A 514 -7.55 -6.35 0.51
CA ASP A 514 -7.16 -7.76 0.34
C ASP A 514 -6.40 -8.11 -0.96
N ASP A 515 -5.62 -7.19 -1.54
CA ASP A 515 -5.03 -7.34 -2.90
C ASP A 515 -6.08 -7.59 -4.00
N LEU A 516 -7.33 -7.33 -3.74
CA LEU A 516 -8.42 -7.67 -4.63
C LEU A 516 -9.10 -6.44 -5.21
N TYR A 517 -9.39 -5.46 -4.36
CA TYR A 517 -10.13 -4.26 -4.75
C TYR A 517 -9.29 -3.00 -4.59
N LEU A 518 -9.37 -2.14 -5.60
CA LEU A 518 -8.98 -0.73 -5.56
C LEU A 518 -10.25 0.11 -5.65
N ILE A 519 -10.50 0.94 -4.66
CA ILE A 519 -11.53 1.97 -4.68
C ILE A 519 -10.82 3.31 -4.85
N SER A 520 -11.21 4.11 -5.84
CA SER A 520 -10.62 5.43 -6.09
C SER A 520 -11.62 6.33 -6.84
N GLY A 521 -11.25 7.59 -7.09
CA GLY A 521 -12.09 8.57 -7.77
C GLY A 521 -11.92 9.98 -7.22
N SER A 522 -12.93 10.81 -7.41
CA SER A 522 -12.93 12.19 -6.92
C SER A 522 -13.47 12.31 -5.48
N MET A 523 -14.26 11.34 -5.02
CA MET A 523 -15.03 11.40 -3.78
C MET A 523 -14.15 11.28 -2.53
N ASN A 524 -14.11 12.33 -1.72
CA ASN A 524 -13.61 12.21 -0.35
C ASN A 524 -14.54 11.28 0.46
N PHE A 525 -13.99 10.50 1.38
CA PHE A 525 -14.80 9.65 2.26
C PHE A 525 -15.56 10.50 3.30
N SER A 526 -16.52 11.28 2.81
CA SER A 526 -17.27 12.28 3.58
C SER A 526 -18.76 12.23 3.27
N ASN A 527 -19.57 12.67 4.24
CA ASN A 527 -21.02 12.78 4.01
C ASN A 527 -21.37 13.75 2.88
N SER A 528 -20.58 14.82 2.68
CA SER A 528 -20.80 15.74 1.56
C SER A 528 -20.44 15.09 0.23
N GLY A 529 -19.33 14.34 0.16
CA GLY A 529 -18.94 13.59 -1.03
C GLY A 529 -19.99 12.57 -1.45
N ASP A 530 -20.58 11.85 -0.49
CA ASP A 530 -21.55 10.81 -0.77
C ASP A 530 -22.97 11.34 -1.09
N ASN A 531 -23.42 12.42 -0.41
CA ASN A 531 -24.84 12.81 -0.38
C ASN A 531 -25.13 14.19 -0.95
N LYS A 532 -24.12 14.99 -1.31
CA LYS A 532 -24.31 16.39 -1.70
C LYS A 532 -23.59 16.79 -2.98
N ASN A 533 -22.32 16.41 -3.10
CA ASN A 533 -21.46 16.81 -4.21
C ASN A 533 -21.73 15.98 -5.46
N ASP A 534 -21.33 16.51 -6.61
CA ASP A 534 -21.15 15.73 -7.82
C ASP A 534 -19.76 15.11 -7.80
N GLU A 535 -19.69 13.80 -7.64
CA GLU A 535 -18.46 13.01 -7.55
C GLU A 535 -18.55 11.76 -8.39
N ASN A 536 -17.42 11.14 -8.68
CA ASN A 536 -17.37 9.80 -9.23
C ASN A 536 -16.49 8.87 -8.38
N VAL A 537 -16.88 7.60 -8.33
CA VAL A 537 -16.13 6.52 -7.70
C VAL A 537 -15.96 5.38 -8.68
N VAL A 538 -14.74 4.91 -8.80
CA VAL A 538 -14.36 3.74 -9.58
C VAL A 538 -13.89 2.66 -8.62
N ILE A 539 -14.47 1.47 -8.71
CA ILE A 539 -14.05 0.29 -7.98
C ILE A 539 -13.48 -0.69 -8.99
N ILE A 540 -12.23 -1.06 -8.84
CA ILE A 540 -11.54 -2.02 -9.72
C ILE A 540 -11.23 -3.27 -8.92
N LYS A 541 -11.74 -4.41 -9.38
CA LYS A 541 -11.34 -5.72 -8.90
C LYS A 541 -10.30 -6.30 -9.84
N ASN A 542 -9.03 -6.16 -9.45
CA ASN A 542 -7.87 -6.68 -10.17
C ASN A 542 -6.69 -6.76 -9.22
N GLU A 543 -6.12 -7.95 -9.07
CA GLU A 543 -5.05 -8.22 -8.10
C GLU A 543 -3.78 -7.39 -8.34
N GLU A 544 -3.34 -7.26 -9.58
CA GLU A 544 -2.09 -6.57 -9.91
C GLU A 544 -2.23 -5.04 -9.73
N ILE A 545 -3.39 -4.49 -10.07
CA ILE A 545 -3.69 -3.07 -9.83
C ILE A 545 -3.77 -2.79 -8.33
N ALA A 546 -4.48 -3.62 -7.57
CA ALA A 546 -4.58 -3.48 -6.12
C ALA A 546 -3.20 -3.56 -5.44
N LYS A 547 -2.35 -4.51 -5.85
CA LYS A 547 -0.97 -4.67 -5.34
C LYS A 547 -0.08 -3.47 -5.65
N LEU A 548 -0.19 -2.87 -6.82
CA LEU A 548 0.58 -1.65 -7.13
C LEU A 548 0.25 -0.54 -6.12
N HIS A 549 -1.03 -0.29 -5.87
CA HIS A 549 -1.47 0.75 -4.93
C HIS A 549 -1.12 0.39 -3.47
N ARG A 550 -1.21 -0.89 -3.08
CA ARG A 550 -0.74 -1.37 -1.77
C ARG A 550 0.75 -1.11 -1.58
N ASN A 551 1.57 -1.44 -2.57
CA ASN A 551 3.03 -1.26 -2.48
C ASN A 551 3.41 0.21 -2.30
N PHE A 552 2.70 1.11 -2.99
CA PHE A 552 2.87 2.55 -2.78
C PHE A 552 2.41 2.99 -1.38
N PHE A 553 1.30 2.46 -0.88
CA PHE A 553 0.86 2.73 0.49
C PHE A 553 1.92 2.29 1.51
N LEU A 554 2.45 1.08 1.38
CA LEU A 554 3.49 0.56 2.28
C LEU A 554 4.79 1.36 2.20
N TYR A 555 5.16 1.82 1.02
CA TYR A 555 6.27 2.74 0.81
C TYR A 555 6.07 4.03 1.62
N LEU A 556 4.93 4.71 1.47
CA LEU A 556 4.62 5.91 2.25
C LEU A 556 4.54 5.62 3.75
N TRP A 557 3.91 4.50 4.12
CA TRP A 557 3.80 4.07 5.51
C TRP A 557 5.15 3.95 6.20
N THR A 558 6.15 3.45 5.47
CA THR A 558 7.51 3.29 5.98
C THR A 558 8.26 4.63 6.07
N LEU A 559 8.04 5.53 5.10
CA LEU A 559 8.69 6.86 5.09
C LEU A 559 8.16 7.79 6.18
N ILE A 560 6.86 7.73 6.47
CA ILE A 560 6.24 8.60 7.47
C ILE A 560 6.56 8.07 8.87
N PRO A 561 7.19 8.89 9.74
CA PRO A 561 7.61 8.46 11.08
C PRO A 561 6.45 7.97 11.97
N ASN A 562 6.70 6.96 12.81
CA ASN A 562 5.70 6.40 13.72
C ASN A 562 5.20 7.38 14.78
N LYS A 563 5.95 8.44 15.08
CA LYS A 563 5.47 9.52 15.96
C LYS A 563 4.10 10.07 15.51
N TYR A 564 3.81 10.01 14.21
CA TYR A 564 2.54 10.48 13.64
C TYR A 564 1.37 9.48 13.76
N LEU A 565 1.56 8.36 14.40
CA LEU A 565 0.46 7.51 14.88
C LEU A 565 -0.34 8.16 16.01
N HIS A 566 0.28 9.08 16.77
CA HIS A 566 -0.38 9.70 17.92
C HIS A 566 -0.49 11.21 17.82
N LYS A 567 0.51 11.89 17.27
CA LYS A 567 0.42 13.32 17.03
C LYS A 567 0.16 13.58 15.54
N ASN A 568 -0.44 14.71 15.25
CA ASN A 568 -0.60 15.14 13.87
C ASN A 568 0.64 15.93 13.45
N ALA A 569 1.11 15.70 12.23
CA ALA A 569 2.07 16.60 11.59
C ALA A 569 1.40 17.97 11.40
N LYS A 570 2.18 19.03 11.49
CA LYS A 570 1.72 20.38 11.15
C LYS A 570 2.01 20.61 9.67
N PRO A 571 1.02 21.01 8.87
CA PRO A 571 1.18 21.10 7.42
C PRO A 571 2.30 22.04 6.99
N GLU A 572 2.47 23.16 7.69
CA GLU A 572 3.52 24.14 7.43
C GLU A 572 4.41 24.30 8.65
N SER A 573 5.46 23.49 8.68
CA SER A 573 6.40 23.43 9.79
C SER A 573 7.65 22.62 9.42
N LYS A 574 8.71 22.70 10.23
CA LYS A 574 9.89 21.84 10.10
C LYS A 574 9.60 20.34 10.24
N ASP A 575 8.46 19.96 10.81
CA ASP A 575 8.01 18.57 10.86
C ASP A 575 7.52 18.06 9.49
N SER A 576 7.09 18.96 8.59
CA SER A 576 6.60 18.63 7.24
C SER A 576 7.69 18.94 6.20
N ILE A 577 8.18 17.89 5.57
CA ILE A 577 9.34 17.93 4.67
C ILE A 577 9.04 18.82 3.46
N GLY A 578 9.82 19.89 3.31
CA GLY A 578 9.75 20.84 2.21
C GLY A 578 8.79 22.02 2.41
N SER A 579 7.83 21.95 3.35
CA SER A 579 6.76 22.94 3.52
C SER A 579 7.23 24.34 3.91
N CYS A 580 8.44 24.49 4.48
CA CYS A 580 9.00 25.78 4.82
C CYS A 580 9.83 26.44 3.69
N SER A 581 9.74 25.94 2.46
CA SER A 581 10.52 26.42 1.31
C SER A 581 9.88 26.16 -0.05
N ASP A 582 8.59 25.83 -0.08
CA ASP A 582 7.88 25.47 -1.32
C ASP A 582 7.12 26.65 -1.98
N GLY A 583 6.95 27.76 -1.26
CA GLY A 583 6.23 28.94 -1.71
C GLY A 583 4.71 28.77 -1.67
N ILE A 584 4.21 27.82 -0.87
CA ILE A 584 2.78 27.53 -0.72
C ILE A 584 2.37 27.77 0.74
N ASP A 585 1.24 28.42 0.95
CA ASP A 585 0.54 28.44 2.23
C ASP A 585 -0.11 27.05 2.45
N ASN A 586 0.64 26.12 3.08
CA ASN A 586 0.21 24.72 3.22
C ASN A 586 -0.92 24.55 4.24
N ASN A 587 -1.11 25.50 5.15
CA ASN A 587 -2.12 25.44 6.22
C ASN A 587 -3.29 26.44 6.03
N PHE A 588 -3.27 27.23 4.94
CA PHE A 588 -4.31 28.20 4.55
C PHE A 588 -4.57 29.33 5.56
N ASN A 589 -3.52 29.78 6.25
CA ASN A 589 -3.60 30.89 7.20
C ASN A 589 -3.13 32.25 6.63
N ASN A 590 -2.83 32.32 5.32
CA ASN A 590 -2.29 33.47 4.56
C ASN A 590 -0.85 33.84 4.94
N LYS A 591 -0.06 32.89 5.43
CA LYS A 591 1.38 33.00 5.64
C LYS A 591 2.06 31.88 4.90
N THR A 592 3.26 32.13 4.40
CA THR A 592 4.04 31.14 3.64
C THR A 592 5.45 31.03 4.18
N ASP A 593 5.99 29.82 4.19
CA ASP A 593 7.39 29.52 4.48
C ASP A 593 7.89 30.23 5.77
N ASN A 594 8.83 31.17 5.63
CA ASN A 594 9.44 31.90 6.75
C ASN A 594 8.50 32.87 7.48
N GLU A 595 7.33 33.15 6.97
CA GLU A 595 6.31 33.94 7.69
C GLU A 595 5.65 33.10 8.80
N GLU A 596 5.71 31.78 8.68
CA GLU A 596 5.19 30.83 9.66
C GLU A 596 6.07 30.71 10.90
N GLU A 597 5.46 30.71 12.08
CA GLU A 597 6.16 30.56 13.36
C GLU A 597 6.90 29.20 13.44
N TYR A 598 6.26 28.14 12.95
CA TYR A 598 6.81 26.78 13.00
C TYR A 598 7.89 26.51 11.94
N CYS A 599 8.10 27.43 11.02
CA CYS A 599 9.21 27.44 10.05
C CYS A 599 10.39 28.29 10.49
N LYS A 600 10.24 29.17 11.49
CA LYS A 600 11.32 30.00 12.03
C LYS A 600 12.33 29.14 12.79
N ILE A 601 13.59 29.53 12.72
CA ILE A 601 14.72 28.84 13.35
C ILE A 601 14.72 29.07 14.86
#